data_dfb01c9dfa1d5ef6e4aaf52036c3e674
#
_entry.id   dfb01c9dfa1d5ef6e4aaf52036c3e674
#
_cell.length_a   1.000
_cell.length_b   1.000
_cell.length_c   1.000
_cell.angle_alpha   90.00
_cell.angle_beta   90.00
_cell.angle_gamma   90.00
#
_symmetry.space_group_name_H-M   'P 1'
#
loop_
_entity.id
_entity.type
_entity.pdbx_description
1 polymer ?
#
loop_
_entity_poly.entity_id
_entity_poly.type
_entity_poly.pdbx_seq_one_letter_code
_entity_poly.pdbx_strand_id
1 'polypeptide(L)'
;MAVMIQVSELHFTTEDGVKVLEDIHLRVEQGELLYIVGPASSGKSLLLGLLGGQLPPQRGQILVHGRNVGRLSPERRLELRQRIGYLPQGFAPLSRTVHENVLFKLRSLGNFREQAEEKAILALEATGLIRLQGVEAAELSSLDRIRLGLALAVCDDPLLLLIDEPFEGLDANECGEACLLIDRLHTGHLTVVAATRGPLPDVARGQRIVRLVDGAVMES
;
A
#
# COMPACT_ATOMS: atom_id res chain seq x y z
N MET A 1 22.56 -0.92 -0.75
CA MET A 1 21.32 -1.53 -0.19
C MET A 1 20.65 -2.37 -1.28
N ALA A 2 19.87 -3.38 -0.94
CA ALA A 2 19.18 -4.19 -1.95
C ALA A 2 17.97 -3.43 -2.49
N VAL A 3 17.67 -3.60 -3.79
CA VAL A 3 16.56 -2.91 -4.46
C VAL A 3 15.26 -3.70 -4.24
N MET A 4 14.22 -3.03 -3.74
CA MET A 4 12.88 -3.60 -3.62
C MET A 4 12.08 -3.42 -4.92
N ILE A 5 12.07 -2.20 -5.46
CA ILE A 5 11.34 -1.85 -6.68
C ILE A 5 12.29 -1.18 -7.65
N GLN A 6 12.25 -1.61 -8.92
CA GLN A 6 12.88 -0.92 -10.03
C GLN A 6 11.91 -0.84 -11.19
N VAL A 7 11.64 0.37 -11.63
CA VAL A 7 10.82 0.69 -12.80
C VAL A 7 11.69 1.36 -13.84
N SER A 8 11.57 0.94 -15.09
CA SER A 8 12.33 1.50 -16.20
C SER A 8 11.45 1.63 -17.44
N GLU A 9 11.45 2.80 -18.06
CA GLU A 9 10.73 3.11 -19.31
C GLU A 9 9.26 2.66 -19.27
N LEU A 10 8.59 2.82 -18.11
CA LEU A 10 7.21 2.38 -17.97
C LEU A 10 6.25 3.37 -18.62
N HIS A 11 5.45 2.86 -19.54
CA HIS A 11 4.36 3.59 -20.18
C HIS A 11 3.06 2.83 -19.98
N PHE A 12 1.98 3.57 -19.81
CA PHE A 12 0.63 3.02 -19.73
C PHE A 12 -0.38 3.93 -20.41
N THR A 13 -1.21 3.35 -21.27
CA THR A 13 -2.27 4.04 -22.02
C THR A 13 -3.59 3.33 -21.73
N THR A 14 -4.66 4.07 -21.43
CA THR A 14 -5.99 3.49 -21.25
C THR A 14 -6.55 2.94 -22.57
N GLU A 15 -7.62 2.15 -22.49
CA GLU A 15 -8.32 1.63 -23.69
C GLU A 15 -8.83 2.76 -24.60
N ASP A 16 -9.18 3.92 -24.01
CA ASP A 16 -9.59 5.13 -24.72
C ASP A 16 -8.43 5.92 -25.36
N GLY A 17 -7.20 5.41 -25.27
CA GLY A 17 -6.01 6.02 -25.86
C GLY A 17 -5.40 7.16 -25.02
N VAL A 18 -5.84 7.39 -23.79
CA VAL A 18 -5.26 8.39 -22.90
C VAL A 18 -3.98 7.86 -22.29
N LYS A 19 -2.87 8.56 -22.51
CA LYS A 19 -1.59 8.24 -21.86
C LYS A 19 -1.66 8.70 -20.41
N VAL A 20 -1.49 7.75 -19.48
CA VAL A 20 -1.58 7.99 -18.04
C VAL A 20 -0.20 7.99 -17.40
N LEU A 21 0.71 7.14 -17.87
CA LEU A 21 2.11 7.10 -17.43
C LEU A 21 3.01 7.18 -18.67
N GLU A 22 4.01 8.06 -18.61
CA GLU A 22 4.96 8.28 -19.69
C GLU A 22 6.39 8.26 -19.14
N ASP A 23 7.17 7.28 -19.61
CA ASP A 23 8.60 7.14 -19.31
C ASP A 23 8.95 7.15 -17.81
N ILE A 24 8.17 6.39 -17.02
CA ILE A 24 8.41 6.32 -15.58
C ILE A 24 9.69 5.56 -15.28
N HIS A 25 10.58 6.21 -14.54
CA HIS A 25 11.73 5.62 -13.89
C HIS A 25 11.58 5.80 -12.38
N LEU A 26 11.66 4.71 -11.63
CA LEU A 26 11.55 4.74 -10.17
C LEU A 26 12.39 3.63 -9.56
N ARG A 27 13.15 3.96 -8.54
CA ARG A 27 13.91 2.99 -7.74
C ARG A 27 13.58 3.18 -6.27
N VAL A 28 13.25 2.08 -5.59
CA VAL A 28 12.98 2.04 -4.15
C VAL A 28 13.85 0.97 -3.53
N GLU A 29 14.59 1.32 -2.50
CA GLU A 29 15.45 0.40 -1.76
C GLU A 29 14.64 -0.42 -0.76
N GLN A 30 15.18 -1.56 -0.33
CA GLN A 30 14.56 -2.34 0.75
C GLN A 30 14.57 -1.57 2.06
N GLY A 31 13.44 -1.58 2.77
CA GLY A 31 13.29 -0.84 4.02
C GLY A 31 13.16 0.68 3.81
N GLU A 32 12.86 1.16 2.63
CA GLU A 32 12.61 2.58 2.35
C GLU A 32 11.13 2.92 2.54
N LEU A 33 10.84 4.10 3.07
CA LEU A 33 9.53 4.73 3.04
C LEU A 33 9.54 5.85 2.00
N LEU A 34 8.76 5.64 0.93
CA LEU A 34 8.61 6.57 -0.18
C LEU A 34 7.18 7.12 -0.23
N TYR A 35 7.04 8.42 -0.35
CA TYR A 35 5.78 9.06 -0.69
C TYR A 35 5.75 9.48 -2.16
N ILE A 36 4.67 9.11 -2.87
CA ILE A 36 4.35 9.57 -4.23
C ILE A 36 3.25 10.62 -4.11
N VAL A 37 3.58 11.89 -4.36
CA VAL A 37 2.67 13.01 -4.25
C VAL A 37 2.28 13.51 -5.63
N GLY A 38 1.00 13.80 -5.85
CA GLY A 38 0.56 14.36 -7.13
C GLY A 38 -0.94 14.65 -7.17
N PRO A 39 -1.41 15.46 -8.11
CA PRO A 39 -2.82 15.81 -8.21
C PRO A 39 -3.73 14.57 -8.44
N ALA A 40 -5.05 14.77 -8.35
CA ALA A 40 -5.99 13.74 -8.75
C ALA A 40 -5.73 13.34 -10.22
N SER A 41 -5.96 12.07 -10.53
CA SER A 41 -5.80 11.51 -11.89
C SER A 41 -4.37 11.57 -12.47
N SER A 42 -3.34 11.84 -11.66
CA SER A 42 -1.93 11.83 -12.13
C SER A 42 -1.36 10.43 -12.40
N GLY A 43 -2.11 9.35 -12.14
CA GLY A 43 -1.68 7.98 -12.36
C GLY A 43 -1.13 7.26 -11.13
N LYS A 44 -1.20 7.83 -9.91
CA LYS A 44 -0.67 7.24 -8.67
C LYS A 44 -1.25 5.87 -8.37
N SER A 45 -2.58 5.75 -8.33
CA SER A 45 -3.28 4.48 -8.06
C SER A 45 -2.96 3.43 -9.13
N LEU A 46 -2.83 3.86 -10.39
CA LEU A 46 -2.42 2.99 -11.48
C LEU A 46 -0.99 2.49 -11.28
N LEU A 47 -0.06 3.39 -10.93
CA LEU A 47 1.33 3.02 -10.65
C LEU A 47 1.39 2.02 -9.49
N LEU A 48 0.69 2.27 -8.37
CA LEU A 48 0.62 1.32 -7.26
C LEU A 48 0.02 -0.04 -7.68
N GLY A 49 -1.03 -0.04 -8.49
CA GLY A 49 -1.63 -1.27 -9.03
C GLY A 49 -0.66 -2.08 -9.90
N LEU A 50 0.15 -1.41 -10.71
CA LEU A 50 1.20 -2.03 -11.52
C LEU A 50 2.33 -2.59 -10.64
N LEU A 51 2.79 -1.84 -9.63
CA LEU A 51 3.79 -2.29 -8.65
C LEU A 51 3.28 -3.49 -7.85
N GLY A 52 2.02 -3.47 -7.47
CA GLY A 52 1.34 -4.56 -6.75
C GLY A 52 1.02 -5.79 -7.61
N GLY A 53 1.31 -5.77 -8.91
CA GLY A 53 1.00 -6.87 -9.82
C GLY A 53 -0.50 -7.09 -10.05
N GLN A 54 -1.34 -6.09 -9.80
CA GLN A 54 -2.78 -6.15 -10.10
C GLN A 54 -3.00 -6.08 -11.62
N LEU A 55 -2.18 -5.27 -12.30
CA LEU A 55 -2.18 -5.10 -13.74
C LEU A 55 -0.79 -5.44 -14.31
N PRO A 56 -0.67 -6.01 -15.51
CA PRO A 56 0.59 -6.15 -16.19
C PRO A 56 1.04 -4.80 -16.79
N PRO A 57 2.35 -4.50 -16.83
CA PRO A 57 2.85 -3.35 -17.56
C PRO A 57 2.61 -3.54 -19.06
N GLN A 58 2.20 -2.49 -19.78
CA GLN A 58 2.03 -2.52 -21.23
C GLN A 58 3.37 -2.36 -21.97
N ARG A 59 4.23 -1.43 -21.48
CA ARG A 59 5.55 -1.17 -22.01
C ARG A 59 6.51 -0.80 -20.87
N GLY A 60 7.78 -1.13 -21.03
CA GLY A 60 8.80 -0.95 -19.99
C GLY A 60 8.94 -2.17 -19.08
N GLN A 61 9.61 -1.99 -17.97
CA GLN A 61 9.92 -3.07 -17.05
C GLN A 61 9.63 -2.66 -15.60
N ILE A 62 9.03 -3.57 -14.85
CA ILE A 62 8.83 -3.47 -13.40
C ILE A 62 9.47 -4.69 -12.74
N LEU A 63 10.45 -4.45 -11.91
CA LEU A 63 11.02 -5.48 -11.02
C LEU A 63 10.54 -5.20 -9.60
N VAL A 64 9.97 -6.20 -8.93
CA VAL A 64 9.63 -6.18 -7.52
C VAL A 64 10.32 -7.35 -6.85
N HIS A 65 11.14 -7.05 -5.85
CA HIS A 65 11.97 -8.04 -5.17
C HIS A 65 12.71 -8.96 -6.15
N GLY A 66 13.33 -8.36 -7.19
CA GLY A 66 14.07 -9.05 -8.25
C GLY A 66 13.21 -9.80 -9.27
N ARG A 67 11.88 -9.83 -9.14
CA ARG A 67 10.98 -10.52 -10.07
C ARG A 67 10.39 -9.55 -11.08
N ASN A 68 10.47 -9.87 -12.37
CA ASN A 68 9.86 -9.06 -13.43
C ASN A 68 8.35 -9.32 -13.49
N VAL A 69 7.56 -8.33 -13.03
CA VAL A 69 6.10 -8.42 -12.92
C VAL A 69 5.43 -8.71 -14.26
N GLY A 70 5.94 -8.12 -15.35
CA GLY A 70 5.39 -8.33 -16.71
C GLY A 70 5.62 -9.73 -17.27
N ARG A 71 6.57 -10.49 -16.72
CA ARG A 71 6.92 -11.85 -17.17
C ARG A 71 6.39 -12.95 -16.26
N LEU A 72 5.67 -12.61 -15.20
CA LEU A 72 5.09 -13.59 -14.28
C LEU A 72 3.88 -14.27 -14.91
N SER A 73 3.78 -15.60 -14.74
CA SER A 73 2.54 -16.33 -14.99
C SER A 73 1.44 -15.84 -14.02
N PRO A 74 0.15 -16.08 -14.32
CA PRO A 74 -0.95 -15.71 -13.43
C PRO A 74 -0.76 -16.23 -12.00
N GLU A 75 -0.32 -17.47 -11.84
CA GLU A 75 -0.08 -18.14 -10.54
C GLU A 75 1.04 -17.43 -9.76
N ARG A 76 2.18 -17.17 -10.42
CA ARG A 76 3.32 -16.47 -9.80
C ARG A 76 3.00 -15.01 -9.48
N ARG A 77 2.11 -14.39 -10.25
CA ARG A 77 1.61 -13.05 -9.95
C ARG A 77 0.72 -13.05 -8.72
N LEU A 78 -0.13 -14.08 -8.56
CA LEU A 78 -0.91 -14.27 -7.35
C LEU A 78 -0.01 -14.46 -6.12
N GLU A 79 1.02 -15.30 -6.21
CA GLU A 79 2.02 -15.46 -5.15
C GLU A 79 2.72 -14.15 -4.77
N LEU A 80 3.07 -13.32 -5.78
CA LEU A 80 3.65 -12.01 -5.51
C LEU A 80 2.67 -11.10 -4.75
N ARG A 81 1.41 -11.05 -5.18
CA ARG A 81 0.35 -10.25 -4.54
C ARG A 81 0.10 -10.67 -3.09
N GLN A 82 0.21 -11.94 -2.76
CA GLN A 82 0.06 -12.42 -1.37
C GLN A 82 1.18 -11.93 -0.45
N ARG A 83 2.35 -11.59 -1.01
CA ARG A 83 3.50 -11.03 -0.27
C ARG A 83 3.55 -9.51 -0.22
N ILE A 84 2.57 -8.85 -0.83
CA ILE A 84 2.44 -7.39 -0.86
C ILE A 84 1.21 -7.00 -0.05
N GLY A 85 1.40 -6.20 0.99
CA GLY A 85 0.32 -5.51 1.66
C GLY A 85 -0.21 -4.40 0.77
N TYR A 86 -1.53 -4.27 0.68
CA TYR A 86 -2.15 -3.22 -0.14
C TYR A 86 -3.34 -2.61 0.58
N LEU A 87 -3.28 -1.30 0.81
CA LEU A 87 -4.41 -0.49 1.25
C LEU A 87 -4.92 0.32 0.06
N PRO A 88 -6.07 -0.02 -0.54
CA PRO A 88 -6.63 0.72 -1.66
C PRO A 88 -7.28 2.02 -1.21
N GLN A 89 -7.35 3.01 -2.10
CA GLN A 89 -8.20 4.18 -1.93
C GLN A 89 -9.65 3.76 -1.69
N GLY A 90 -10.36 4.45 -0.79
CA GLY A 90 -11.76 4.16 -0.49
C GLY A 90 -11.99 2.78 0.15
N PHE A 91 -10.99 2.27 0.88
CA PHE A 91 -11.09 0.99 1.59
C PHE A 91 -12.38 0.88 2.40
N ALA A 92 -13.13 -0.19 2.17
CA ALA A 92 -14.33 -0.56 2.93
C ALA A 92 -14.15 -1.93 3.57
N PRO A 93 -14.29 -2.04 4.91
CA PRO A 93 -14.23 -3.32 5.60
C PRO A 93 -15.45 -4.17 5.29
N LEU A 94 -15.34 -5.48 5.53
CA LEU A 94 -16.49 -6.38 5.51
C LEU A 94 -17.42 -6.09 6.69
N SER A 95 -18.73 -6.39 6.55
CA SER A 95 -19.73 -6.28 7.61
C SER A 95 -19.51 -7.38 8.67
N ARG A 96 -18.48 -7.18 9.49
CA ARG A 96 -17.99 -8.07 10.54
C ARG A 96 -17.29 -7.23 11.59
N THR A 97 -16.95 -7.84 12.73
CA THR A 97 -16.11 -7.17 13.72
C THR A 97 -14.70 -6.88 13.15
N VAL A 98 -14.01 -5.97 13.81
CA VAL A 98 -12.61 -5.62 13.49
C VAL A 98 -11.73 -6.86 13.44
N HIS A 99 -11.81 -7.70 14.47
CA HIS A 99 -11.03 -8.94 14.56
C HIS A 99 -11.39 -9.95 13.46
N GLU A 100 -12.69 -10.16 13.20
CA GLU A 100 -13.13 -11.09 12.15
C GLU A 100 -12.71 -10.67 10.74
N ASN A 101 -12.58 -9.37 10.48
CA ASN A 101 -12.02 -8.87 9.22
C ASN A 101 -10.59 -9.36 9.03
N VAL A 102 -9.73 -9.24 10.04
CA VAL A 102 -8.32 -9.66 9.97
C VAL A 102 -8.21 -11.19 9.89
N LEU A 103 -8.98 -11.92 10.70
CA LEU A 103 -9.04 -13.38 10.63
C LEU A 103 -9.47 -13.89 9.27
N PHE A 104 -10.50 -13.29 8.68
CA PHE A 104 -10.97 -13.67 7.34
C PHE A 104 -9.86 -13.53 6.30
N LYS A 105 -9.12 -12.43 6.33
CA LYS A 105 -7.98 -12.20 5.45
C LYS A 105 -6.91 -13.27 5.64
N LEU A 106 -6.47 -13.51 6.87
CA LEU A 106 -5.42 -14.49 7.17
C LEU A 106 -5.81 -15.91 6.76
N ARG A 107 -7.06 -16.32 7.01
CA ARG A 107 -7.58 -17.62 6.57
C ARG A 107 -7.63 -17.74 5.05
N SER A 108 -7.99 -16.65 4.34
CA SER A 108 -7.99 -16.63 2.87
C SER A 108 -6.59 -16.76 2.27
N LEU A 109 -5.55 -16.41 3.03
CA LEU A 109 -4.15 -16.60 2.69
C LEU A 109 -3.60 -17.98 3.06
N GLY A 110 -4.43 -18.86 3.67
CA GLY A 110 -4.07 -20.23 4.03
C GLY A 110 -3.48 -20.41 5.42
N ASN A 111 -3.52 -19.38 6.28
CA ASN A 111 -3.06 -19.50 7.65
C ASN A 111 -3.98 -20.45 8.46
N PHE A 112 -3.39 -21.39 9.24
CA PHE A 112 -4.14 -22.22 10.16
C PHE A 112 -4.75 -21.39 11.29
N ARG A 113 -5.79 -21.93 11.94
CA ARG A 113 -6.60 -21.19 12.92
C ARG A 113 -5.74 -20.52 14.00
N GLU A 114 -4.85 -21.25 14.64
CA GLU A 114 -4.02 -20.75 15.75
C GLU A 114 -3.06 -19.63 15.27
N GLN A 115 -2.40 -19.82 14.12
CA GLN A 115 -1.53 -18.82 13.52
C GLN A 115 -2.31 -17.57 13.10
N ALA A 116 -3.52 -17.74 12.55
CA ALA A 116 -4.36 -16.62 12.16
C ALA A 116 -4.80 -15.80 13.38
N GLU A 117 -5.14 -16.44 14.50
CA GLU A 117 -5.49 -15.75 15.76
C GLU A 117 -4.31 -14.92 16.29
N GLU A 118 -3.12 -15.53 16.37
CA GLU A 118 -1.91 -14.85 16.83
C GLU A 118 -1.55 -13.66 15.94
N LYS A 119 -1.50 -13.86 14.63
CA LYS A 119 -1.21 -12.79 13.67
C LYS A 119 -2.27 -11.67 13.69
N ALA A 120 -3.55 -12.02 13.87
CA ALA A 120 -4.60 -11.04 13.96
C ALA A 120 -4.41 -10.12 15.18
N ILE A 121 -4.12 -10.69 16.35
CA ILE A 121 -3.84 -9.92 17.56
C ILE A 121 -2.65 -8.99 17.34
N LEU A 122 -1.52 -9.51 16.82
CA LEU A 122 -0.32 -8.71 16.57
C LEU A 122 -0.59 -7.55 15.59
N ALA A 123 -1.35 -7.79 14.52
CA ALA A 123 -1.70 -6.74 13.56
C ALA A 123 -2.60 -5.66 14.19
N LEU A 124 -3.57 -6.05 15.03
CA LEU A 124 -4.44 -5.12 15.73
C LEU A 124 -3.68 -4.32 16.81
N GLU A 125 -2.72 -4.92 17.49
CA GLU A 125 -1.84 -4.22 18.43
C GLU A 125 -0.95 -3.21 17.69
N ALA A 126 -0.30 -3.62 16.60
CA ALA A 126 0.57 -2.77 15.80
C ALA A 126 -0.16 -1.53 15.25
N THR A 127 -1.45 -1.65 14.93
CA THR A 127 -2.28 -0.56 14.41
C THR A 127 -3.13 0.16 15.47
N GLY A 128 -3.05 -0.26 16.74
CA GLY A 128 -3.75 0.36 17.86
C GLY A 128 -5.24 0.02 17.94
N LEU A 129 -5.69 -1.05 17.27
CA LEU A 129 -7.11 -1.47 17.22
C LEU A 129 -7.47 -2.58 18.21
N ILE A 130 -6.54 -3.08 19.00
CA ILE A 130 -6.78 -4.23 19.88
C ILE A 130 -7.97 -4.02 20.83
N ARG A 131 -8.20 -2.79 21.31
CA ARG A 131 -9.34 -2.46 22.18
C ARG A 131 -10.67 -2.41 21.44
N LEU A 132 -10.66 -2.30 20.12
CA LEU A 132 -11.83 -2.25 19.25
C LEU A 132 -12.08 -3.58 18.54
N GLN A 133 -11.37 -4.66 18.90
CA GLN A 133 -11.42 -5.94 18.20
C GLN A 133 -12.84 -6.54 18.05
N GLY A 134 -13.72 -6.31 19.04
CA GLY A 134 -15.09 -6.79 19.03
C GLY A 134 -16.13 -5.81 18.46
N VAL A 135 -15.69 -4.60 18.03
CA VAL A 135 -16.57 -3.58 17.44
C VAL A 135 -16.86 -3.93 15.99
N GLU A 136 -18.09 -3.68 15.53
CA GLU A 136 -18.45 -3.81 14.12
C GLU A 136 -17.66 -2.81 13.28
N ALA A 137 -17.02 -3.30 12.22
CA ALA A 137 -16.15 -2.45 11.40
C ALA A 137 -16.91 -1.31 10.69
N ALA A 138 -18.23 -1.42 10.55
CA ALA A 138 -19.08 -0.34 10.03
C ALA A 138 -19.18 0.87 10.98
N GLU A 139 -18.96 0.67 12.28
CA GLU A 139 -19.05 1.69 13.33
C GLU A 139 -17.73 2.46 13.54
N LEU A 140 -16.66 2.06 12.85
CA LEU A 140 -15.35 2.69 12.99
C LEU A 140 -15.35 4.13 12.48
N SER A 141 -14.60 5.00 13.16
CA SER A 141 -14.23 6.33 12.69
C SER A 141 -13.45 6.25 11.36
N SER A 142 -13.29 7.37 10.67
CA SER A 142 -12.48 7.42 9.44
C SER A 142 -11.05 6.97 9.70
N LEU A 143 -10.42 7.46 10.76
CA LEU A 143 -9.07 7.08 11.15
C LEU A 143 -8.96 5.59 11.52
N ASP A 144 -9.90 5.04 12.32
CA ASP A 144 -9.87 3.63 12.72
C ASP A 144 -10.13 2.70 11.53
N ARG A 145 -10.87 3.17 10.53
CA ARG A 145 -11.03 2.45 9.27
C ARG A 145 -9.72 2.36 8.49
N ILE A 146 -8.94 3.44 8.44
CA ILE A 146 -7.57 3.41 7.87
C ILE A 146 -6.67 2.46 8.67
N ARG A 147 -6.72 2.52 10.01
CA ARG A 147 -5.99 1.59 10.89
C ARG A 147 -6.34 0.12 10.60
N LEU A 148 -7.62 -0.18 10.39
CA LEU A 148 -8.06 -1.53 10.02
C LEU A 148 -7.54 -1.94 8.63
N GLY A 149 -7.59 -1.04 7.66
CA GLY A 149 -7.03 -1.29 6.33
C GLY A 149 -5.52 -1.58 6.39
N LEU A 150 -4.77 -0.84 7.21
CA LEU A 150 -3.35 -1.09 7.47
C LEU A 150 -3.13 -2.43 8.20
N ALA A 151 -3.96 -2.76 9.22
CA ALA A 151 -3.89 -4.06 9.89
C ALA A 151 -4.06 -5.21 8.89
N LEU A 152 -5.05 -5.13 8.01
CA LEU A 152 -5.27 -6.10 6.94
C LEU A 152 -4.10 -6.17 5.97
N ALA A 153 -3.47 -5.04 5.67
CA ALA A 153 -2.35 -5.00 4.74
C ALA A 153 -1.08 -5.63 5.32
N VAL A 154 -0.85 -5.52 6.64
CA VAL A 154 0.39 -6.02 7.29
C VAL A 154 0.24 -7.35 8.03
N CYS A 155 -0.97 -7.89 8.18
CA CYS A 155 -1.25 -9.03 9.07
C CYS A 155 -0.50 -10.33 8.72
N ASP A 156 0.00 -10.47 7.51
CA ASP A 156 0.75 -11.67 7.06
C ASP A 156 2.20 -11.36 6.66
N ASP A 157 2.82 -10.42 7.38
CA ASP A 157 4.24 -10.05 7.27
C ASP A 157 4.70 -9.77 5.83
N PRO A 158 4.12 -8.79 5.12
CA PRO A 158 4.53 -8.46 3.76
C PRO A 158 5.94 -7.85 3.72
N LEU A 159 6.62 -8.01 2.57
CA LEU A 159 7.90 -7.35 2.31
C LEU A 159 7.75 -5.93 1.78
N LEU A 160 6.60 -5.66 1.18
CA LEU A 160 6.24 -4.38 0.56
C LEU A 160 4.81 -4.01 0.97
N LEU A 161 4.62 -2.78 1.41
CA LEU A 161 3.32 -2.19 1.71
C LEU A 161 3.05 -1.05 0.72
N LEU A 162 1.97 -1.17 -0.03
CA LEU A 162 1.48 -0.16 -0.95
C LEU A 162 0.22 0.48 -0.35
N ILE A 163 0.19 1.79 -0.27
CA ILE A 163 -0.89 2.54 0.38
C ILE A 163 -1.40 3.61 -0.59
N ASP A 164 -2.69 3.57 -0.90
CA ASP A 164 -3.32 4.52 -1.81
C ASP A 164 -4.25 5.47 -1.05
N GLU A 165 -3.93 6.76 -1.06
CA GLU A 165 -4.67 7.87 -0.44
C GLU A 165 -5.01 7.65 1.05
N PRO A 166 -4.03 7.37 1.93
CA PRO A 166 -4.28 7.06 3.35
C PRO A 166 -4.87 8.22 4.15
N PHE A 167 -4.82 9.44 3.63
CA PHE A 167 -5.25 10.65 4.32
C PHE A 167 -6.60 11.18 3.82
N GLU A 168 -7.24 10.47 2.88
CA GLU A 168 -8.51 10.90 2.31
C GLU A 168 -9.64 10.87 3.37
N GLY A 169 -10.31 12.02 3.54
CA GLY A 169 -11.42 12.16 4.49
C GLY A 169 -11.01 12.29 5.96
N LEU A 170 -9.72 12.46 6.25
CA LEU A 170 -9.19 12.72 7.57
C LEU A 170 -8.99 14.23 7.81
N ASP A 171 -9.15 14.67 9.06
CA ASP A 171 -8.72 16.00 9.46
C ASP A 171 -7.20 16.11 9.64
N ALA A 172 -6.69 17.30 9.94
CA ALA A 172 -5.24 17.53 10.06
C ALA A 172 -4.58 16.72 11.19
N ASN A 173 -5.26 16.53 12.32
CA ASN A 173 -4.75 15.74 13.45
C ASN A 173 -4.75 14.25 13.09
N GLU A 174 -5.86 13.76 12.53
CA GLU A 174 -6.01 12.39 12.05
C GLU A 174 -4.99 12.05 10.96
N CYS A 175 -4.70 12.98 10.03
CA CYS A 175 -3.63 12.84 9.05
C CYS A 175 -2.27 12.67 9.74
N GLY A 176 -1.98 13.45 10.78
CA GLY A 176 -0.77 13.32 11.58
C GLY A 176 -0.65 11.94 12.25
N GLU A 177 -1.74 11.46 12.86
CA GLU A 177 -1.79 10.13 13.50
C GLU A 177 -1.61 8.99 12.48
N ALA A 178 -2.27 9.07 11.32
CA ALA A 178 -2.12 8.08 10.27
C ALA A 178 -0.69 8.05 9.71
N CYS A 179 -0.06 9.22 9.54
CA CYS A 179 1.32 9.33 9.11
C CYS A 179 2.30 8.71 10.13
N LEU A 180 2.13 9.01 11.42
CA LEU A 180 2.93 8.39 12.49
C LEU A 180 2.71 6.87 12.60
N LEU A 181 1.51 6.39 12.29
CA LEU A 181 1.25 4.95 12.23
C LEU A 181 2.00 4.31 11.06
N ILE A 182 1.96 4.90 9.87
CA ILE A 182 2.70 4.41 8.70
C ILE A 182 4.20 4.37 9.00
N ASP A 183 4.74 5.41 9.63
CA ASP A 183 6.15 5.47 10.03
C ASP A 183 6.50 4.36 11.05
N ARG A 184 5.64 4.11 12.04
CA ARG A 184 5.82 3.00 12.99
C ARG A 184 5.77 1.62 12.33
N LEU A 185 4.90 1.42 11.35
CA LEU A 185 4.81 0.15 10.59
C LEU A 185 6.03 -0.05 9.70
N HIS A 186 6.65 1.03 9.22
CA HIS A 186 7.88 1.03 8.43
C HIS A 186 9.13 0.58 9.24
N THR A 187 9.02 -0.03 10.39
CA THR A 187 10.19 -0.43 11.19
C THR A 187 11.01 -1.55 10.52
N GLY A 188 12.27 -1.22 10.18
CA GLY A 188 13.37 -2.17 9.94
C GLY A 188 13.40 -2.93 8.63
N HIS A 189 12.37 -3.63 8.22
CA HIS A 189 12.39 -4.51 7.04
C HIS A 189 11.28 -4.25 6.03
N LEU A 190 10.19 -3.61 6.44
CA LEU A 190 9.06 -3.33 5.57
C LEU A 190 9.36 -2.13 4.68
N THR A 191 9.35 -2.35 3.37
CA THR A 191 9.38 -1.25 2.40
C THR A 191 7.97 -0.70 2.24
N VAL A 192 7.82 0.63 2.25
CA VAL A 192 6.52 1.27 2.14
C VAL A 192 6.51 2.26 0.97
N VAL A 193 5.48 2.19 0.13
CA VAL A 193 5.20 3.20 -0.90
C VAL A 193 3.78 3.71 -0.69
N ALA A 194 3.63 4.96 -0.31
CA ALA A 194 2.35 5.61 -0.07
C ALA A 194 2.09 6.70 -1.11
N ALA A 195 0.92 6.68 -1.73
CA ALA A 195 0.49 7.67 -2.70
C ALA A 195 -0.55 8.62 -2.10
N THR A 196 -0.43 9.93 -2.32
CA THR A 196 -1.37 10.93 -1.80
C THR A 196 -1.50 12.15 -2.72
N ARG A 197 -2.64 12.84 -2.63
CA ARG A 197 -2.92 14.06 -3.41
C ARG A 197 -2.42 15.34 -2.75
N GLY A 198 -2.42 15.37 -1.44
CA GLY A 198 -2.19 16.59 -0.66
C GLY A 198 -0.76 16.77 -0.19
N PRO A 199 -0.48 17.90 0.44
CA PRO A 199 0.75 18.05 1.19
C PRO A 199 0.82 17.00 2.31
N LEU A 200 2.00 16.46 2.51
CA LEU A 200 2.23 15.53 3.62
C LEU A 200 2.15 16.28 4.96
N PRO A 201 1.65 15.62 6.01
CA PRO A 201 1.75 16.16 7.38
C PRO A 201 3.21 16.48 7.74
N ASP A 202 3.41 17.50 8.59
CA ASP A 202 4.75 17.93 9.02
C ASP A 202 5.60 16.81 9.65
N VAL A 203 4.94 15.80 10.21
CA VAL A 203 5.57 14.62 10.81
C VAL A 203 6.24 13.69 9.78
N ALA A 204 5.92 13.83 8.50
CA ALA A 204 6.58 13.09 7.40
C ALA A 204 7.91 13.73 6.94
N ARG A 205 8.40 14.74 7.66
CA ARG A 205 9.66 15.42 7.30
C ARG A 205 10.84 14.44 7.37
N GLY A 206 11.65 14.45 6.30
CA GLY A 206 12.83 13.59 6.18
C GLY A 206 12.60 12.29 5.41
N GLN A 207 11.36 11.99 5.04
CA GLN A 207 11.05 10.87 4.13
C GLN A 207 11.32 11.26 2.68
N ARG A 208 11.65 10.27 1.84
CA ARG A 208 11.81 10.51 0.40
C ARG A 208 10.45 10.75 -0.24
N ILE A 209 10.38 11.82 -1.02
CA ILE A 209 9.17 12.23 -1.74
C ILE A 209 9.49 12.30 -3.23
N VAL A 210 8.65 11.71 -4.06
CA VAL A 210 8.65 11.92 -5.51
C VAL A 210 7.31 12.52 -5.93
N ARG A 211 7.33 13.35 -6.95
CA ARG A 211 6.12 13.94 -7.51
C ARG A 211 5.73 13.23 -8.80
N LEU A 212 4.47 12.82 -8.88
CA LEU A 212 3.89 12.29 -10.12
C LEU A 212 2.91 13.35 -10.67
N VAL A 213 3.30 13.98 -11.77
CA VAL A 213 2.53 15.04 -12.44
C VAL A 213 2.49 14.74 -13.93
N ASP A 214 1.30 14.82 -14.53
CA ASP A 214 1.08 14.59 -15.95
C ASP A 214 1.72 13.29 -16.48
N GLY A 215 1.64 12.24 -15.67
CA GLY A 215 2.15 10.92 -16.02
C GLY A 215 3.67 10.77 -15.93
N ALA A 216 4.42 11.76 -15.43
CA ALA A 216 5.87 11.71 -15.27
C ALA A 216 6.29 11.81 -13.79
N VAL A 217 7.35 11.08 -13.40
CA VAL A 217 7.97 11.17 -12.08
C VAL A 217 9.01 12.29 -12.08
N MET A 218 8.89 13.21 -11.14
CA MET A 218 9.86 14.26 -10.84
C MET A 218 10.47 13.98 -9.47
N GLU A 219 11.78 13.79 -9.40
CA GLU A 219 12.50 13.77 -8.13
C GLU A 219 12.62 15.20 -7.60
N SER A 220 12.29 15.39 -6.32
CA SER A 220 12.37 16.69 -5.64
C SER A 220 13.71 16.86 -4.94
#